data_03b7332154e5376c27be39592edc23b4
#
_entry.id   03b7332154e5376c27be39592edc23b4
#
_cell.length_a   1.000
_cell.length_b   1.000
_cell.length_c   1.000
_cell.angle_alpha   90.00
_cell.angle_beta   90.00
_cell.angle_gamma   90.00
#
_symmetry.space_group_name_H-M   'P 1'
#
loop_
_entity.id
_entity.type
_entity.pdbx_description
1 polymer ?
#
loop_
_entity_poly.entity_id
_entity_poly.type
_entity_poly.pdbx_seq_one_letter_code
_entity_poly.pdbx_strand_id
1 'polypeptide(L)'
;AEMLSKHKRVLCIVNTRRDAKELYARLPQEGITLHLSKMMCPAHISETLEKLKNALKDDTNEVIRVVSTQLIEAGVDIDFPIVYRQEAGLDSVLQAAGRCNREGKNGLSTTYVFSLSKEHNLPKGEMQAANNARLSLGTGIDWFAPNVMTSYFKQLYCRKECFDVK
;
A
#
# COMPACT_ATOMS: atom_id res chain seq x y z
N ALA A 1 -0.18 4.97 13.67
CA ALA A 1 -0.77 6.32 13.59
C ALA A 1 0.32 7.40 13.75
N GLU A 2 1.11 7.37 14.81
CA GLU A 2 2.12 8.40 15.13
C GLU A 2 3.09 8.71 13.96
N MET A 3 3.62 7.69 13.28
CA MET A 3 4.50 7.91 12.12
C MET A 3 3.77 8.62 10.96
N LEU A 4 2.51 8.28 10.73
CA LEU A 4 1.71 8.91 9.67
C LEU A 4 1.36 10.36 10.00
N SER A 5 1.12 10.69 11.28
CA SER A 5 0.78 12.05 11.69
C SER A 5 1.94 13.05 11.53
N LYS A 6 3.19 12.56 11.40
CA LYS A 6 4.37 13.40 11.12
C LYS A 6 4.40 13.95 9.68
N HIS A 7 3.61 13.36 8.78
CA HIS A 7 3.59 13.75 7.38
C HIS A 7 2.31 14.53 7.04
N LYS A 8 2.46 15.56 6.23
CA LYS A 8 1.31 16.33 5.72
C LYS A 8 0.56 15.53 4.66
N ARG A 9 1.26 14.94 3.69
CA ARG A 9 0.68 14.14 2.61
C ARG A 9 1.24 12.73 2.68
N VAL A 10 0.39 11.76 3.00
CA VAL A 10 0.80 10.36 3.20
C VAL A 10 -0.31 9.39 2.83
N LEU A 11 0.08 8.31 2.15
CA LEU A 11 -0.75 7.15 1.90
C LEU A 11 -0.26 5.99 2.76
N CYS A 12 -1.18 5.33 3.45
CA CYS A 12 -0.91 4.08 4.17
C CYS A 12 -1.80 2.96 3.64
N ILE A 13 -1.18 1.88 3.19
CA ILE A 13 -1.90 0.71 2.68
C ILE A 13 -1.70 -0.46 3.64
N VAL A 14 -2.81 -1.00 4.12
CA VAL A 14 -2.85 -2.15 5.05
C VAL A 14 -3.60 -3.33 4.43
N ASN A 15 -3.42 -4.52 5.01
CA ASN A 15 -3.91 -5.75 4.43
C ASN A 15 -5.36 -6.05 4.78
N THR A 16 -5.85 -5.55 5.92
CA THR A 16 -7.21 -5.83 6.38
C THR A 16 -8.03 -4.56 6.58
N ARG A 17 -9.34 -4.72 6.44
CA ARG A 17 -10.29 -3.64 6.71
C ARG A 17 -10.31 -3.24 8.18
N ARG A 18 -10.09 -4.21 9.07
CA ARG A 18 -9.99 -3.98 10.50
C ARG A 18 -8.83 -3.03 10.79
N ASP A 19 -7.64 -3.36 10.28
CA ASP A 19 -6.43 -2.55 10.49
C ASP A 19 -6.61 -1.15 9.91
N ALA A 20 -7.22 -1.05 8.72
CA ALA A 20 -7.50 0.24 8.09
C ALA A 20 -8.44 1.10 8.96
N LYS A 21 -9.51 0.52 9.48
CA LYS A 21 -10.47 1.22 10.36
C LYS A 21 -9.83 1.65 11.67
N GLU A 22 -9.07 0.75 12.31
CA GLU A 22 -8.41 1.06 13.59
C GLU A 22 -7.33 2.13 13.42
N LEU A 23 -6.56 2.06 12.34
CA LEU A 23 -5.53 3.06 12.05
C LEU A 23 -6.15 4.42 11.75
N TYR A 24 -7.20 4.46 10.92
CA TYR A 24 -7.95 5.67 10.62
C TYR A 24 -8.51 6.34 11.88
N ALA A 25 -9.11 5.55 12.77
CA ALA A 25 -9.69 6.07 14.03
C ALA A 25 -8.64 6.69 14.97
N ARG A 26 -7.37 6.31 14.84
CA ARG A 26 -6.24 6.81 15.64
C ARG A 26 -5.52 8.00 15.01
N LEU A 27 -5.86 8.38 13.79
CA LEU A 27 -5.26 9.52 13.11
C LEU A 27 -5.94 10.83 13.56
N PRO A 28 -5.19 11.93 13.69
CA PRO A 28 -5.78 13.25 13.83
C PRO A 28 -6.70 13.55 12.64
N GLN A 29 -7.91 14.00 12.94
CA GLN A 29 -8.91 14.36 11.92
C GLN A 29 -8.69 15.82 11.47
N GLU A 30 -7.52 16.10 10.92
CA GLU A 30 -7.08 17.39 10.40
C GLU A 30 -7.03 17.34 8.88
N GLY A 31 -7.48 18.39 8.22
CA GLY A 31 -7.49 18.46 6.76
C GLY A 31 -8.30 17.32 6.14
N ILE A 32 -7.79 16.71 5.08
CA ILE A 32 -8.42 15.58 4.39
C ILE A 32 -7.85 14.28 4.98
N THR A 33 -8.58 13.67 5.92
CA THR A 33 -8.25 12.34 6.45
C THR A 33 -9.29 11.34 5.96
N LEU A 34 -8.86 10.35 5.15
CA LEU A 34 -9.75 9.42 4.45
C LEU A 34 -9.45 7.96 4.78
N HIS A 35 -10.51 7.15 4.80
CA HIS A 35 -10.44 5.69 4.82
C HIS A 35 -11.07 5.13 3.55
N LEU A 36 -10.34 4.25 2.84
CA LEU A 36 -10.81 3.63 1.59
C LEU A 36 -10.74 2.10 1.69
N SER A 37 -11.85 1.43 1.38
CA SER A 37 -11.90 -0.02 1.31
C SER A 37 -12.95 -0.51 0.30
N LYS A 38 -12.79 -1.74 -0.20
CA LYS A 38 -13.72 -2.35 -1.19
C LYS A 38 -15.17 -2.53 -0.68
N MET A 39 -15.42 -2.31 0.61
CA MET A 39 -16.79 -2.40 1.17
C MET A 39 -17.58 -1.10 1.03
N MET A 40 -16.95 -0.02 0.60
CA MET A 40 -17.65 1.20 0.27
C MET A 40 -18.42 1.03 -1.04
N CYS A 41 -19.55 1.72 -1.15
CA CYS A 41 -20.30 1.76 -2.40
C CYS A 41 -19.39 2.27 -3.54
N PRO A 42 -19.40 1.65 -4.72
CA PRO A 42 -18.54 2.06 -5.85
C PRO A 42 -18.68 3.55 -6.21
N ALA A 43 -19.89 4.09 -6.19
CA ALA A 43 -20.14 5.51 -6.45
C ALA A 43 -19.43 6.39 -5.43
N HIS A 44 -19.49 6.03 -4.15
CA HIS A 44 -18.81 6.76 -3.08
C HIS A 44 -17.28 6.65 -3.19
N ILE A 45 -16.75 5.48 -3.58
CA ILE A 45 -15.32 5.33 -3.87
C ILE A 45 -14.89 6.28 -4.99
N SER A 46 -15.64 6.32 -6.10
CA SER A 46 -15.32 7.17 -7.25
C SER A 46 -15.34 8.66 -6.88
N GLU A 47 -16.35 9.11 -6.17
CA GLU A 47 -16.48 10.48 -5.70
C GLU A 47 -15.32 10.86 -4.74
N THR A 48 -15.01 9.97 -3.80
CA THR A 48 -13.92 10.19 -2.83
C THR A 48 -12.56 10.25 -3.52
N LEU A 49 -12.31 9.38 -4.52
CA LEU A 49 -11.08 9.36 -5.29
C LEU A 49 -10.95 10.61 -6.16
N GLU A 50 -12.03 11.11 -6.74
CA GLU A 50 -12.02 12.35 -7.53
C GLU A 50 -11.68 13.56 -6.65
N LYS A 51 -12.33 13.69 -5.49
CA LYS A 51 -12.00 14.71 -4.49
C LYS A 51 -10.54 14.64 -4.06
N LEU A 52 -10.05 13.43 -3.78
CA LEU A 52 -8.66 13.19 -3.39
C LEU A 52 -7.68 13.60 -4.50
N LYS A 53 -7.95 13.23 -5.76
CA LYS A 53 -7.12 13.59 -6.91
C LYS A 53 -7.00 15.10 -7.08
N ASN A 54 -8.13 15.81 -6.93
CA ASN A 54 -8.16 17.26 -7.05
C ASN A 54 -7.35 17.91 -5.92
N ALA A 55 -7.54 17.47 -4.67
CA ALA A 55 -6.78 17.97 -3.52
C ALA A 55 -5.27 17.69 -3.62
N LEU A 56 -4.87 16.56 -4.22
CA LEU A 56 -3.45 16.25 -4.41
C LEU A 56 -2.78 17.08 -5.51
N LYS A 57 -3.55 17.56 -6.51
CA LYS A 57 -3.05 18.45 -7.57
C LYS A 57 -2.81 19.88 -7.08
N ASP A 58 -3.61 20.32 -6.12
CA ASP A 58 -3.44 21.64 -5.55
C ASP A 58 -2.16 21.69 -4.72
N ASP A 59 -1.27 22.61 -5.03
CA ASP A 59 -0.02 22.83 -4.28
C ASP A 59 -0.27 23.58 -2.97
N THR A 60 -1.41 23.30 -2.36
CA THR A 60 -1.78 23.81 -1.04
C THR A 60 -1.00 23.05 0.03
N ASN A 61 -0.71 23.74 1.12
CA ASN A 61 -0.05 23.15 2.28
C ASN A 61 -1.03 22.28 3.12
N GLU A 62 -2.09 21.78 2.49
CA GLU A 62 -3.16 21.03 3.12
C GLU A 62 -2.68 19.64 3.57
N VAL A 63 -3.16 19.24 4.74
CA VAL A 63 -2.91 17.91 5.28
C VAL A 63 -3.80 16.91 4.58
N ILE A 64 -3.21 15.89 3.93
CA ILE A 64 -3.92 14.82 3.24
C ILE A 64 -3.39 13.48 3.72
N ARG A 65 -4.17 12.76 4.52
CA ARG A 65 -3.82 11.43 5.04
C ARG A 65 -4.83 10.40 4.57
N VAL A 66 -4.35 9.38 3.91
CA VAL A 66 -5.22 8.31 3.39
C VAL A 66 -4.79 6.98 3.96
N VAL A 67 -5.74 6.26 4.57
CA VAL A 67 -5.58 4.86 4.97
C VAL A 67 -6.45 4.01 4.06
N SER A 68 -5.85 3.06 3.36
CA SER A 68 -6.56 2.21 2.41
C SER A 68 -6.20 0.74 2.58
N THR A 69 -7.07 -0.13 2.13
CA THR A 69 -6.72 -1.51 1.80
C THR A 69 -6.11 -1.56 0.39
N GLN A 70 -5.83 -2.76 -0.15
CA GLN A 70 -5.28 -2.94 -1.50
C GLN A 70 -6.13 -2.32 -2.63
N LEU A 71 -7.29 -1.75 -2.32
CA LEU A 71 -8.13 -1.05 -3.30
C LEU A 71 -7.35 -0.04 -4.14
N ILE A 72 -6.37 0.62 -3.52
CA ILE A 72 -5.62 1.73 -4.13
C ILE A 72 -4.37 1.27 -4.90
N GLU A 73 -3.98 0.00 -4.78
CA GLU A 73 -2.81 -0.55 -5.46
C GLU A 73 -2.99 -0.62 -6.98
N ALA A 74 -4.20 -0.97 -7.44
CA ALA A 74 -4.51 -1.12 -8.85
C ALA A 74 -5.62 -0.17 -9.31
N GLY A 75 -5.50 0.36 -10.53
CA GLY A 75 -6.55 1.12 -11.20
C GLY A 75 -6.83 2.52 -10.67
N VAL A 76 -6.10 3.00 -9.67
CA VAL A 76 -6.27 4.33 -9.11
C VAL A 76 -5.07 5.20 -9.46
N ASP A 77 -5.33 6.33 -10.08
CA ASP A 77 -4.29 7.30 -10.47
C ASP A 77 -4.17 8.39 -9.40
N ILE A 78 -3.27 8.16 -8.45
CA ILE A 78 -2.93 9.08 -7.35
C ILE A 78 -1.43 9.07 -7.14
N ASP A 79 -0.92 10.19 -6.67
CA ASP A 79 0.50 10.40 -6.37
C ASP A 79 0.69 10.99 -4.97
N PHE A 80 1.48 10.32 -4.16
CA PHE A 80 1.82 10.77 -2.81
C PHE A 80 3.34 10.91 -2.66
N PRO A 81 3.82 11.91 -1.92
CA PRO A 81 5.25 12.05 -1.66
C PRO A 81 5.79 10.93 -0.76
N ILE A 82 4.93 10.32 0.07
CA ILE A 82 5.30 9.27 1.02
C ILE A 82 4.21 8.20 1.06
N VAL A 83 4.64 6.94 0.96
CA VAL A 83 3.76 5.78 1.04
C VAL A 83 4.25 4.83 2.11
N TYR A 84 3.33 4.36 2.94
CA TYR A 84 3.53 3.27 3.90
C TYR A 84 2.76 2.04 3.41
N ARG A 85 3.43 0.90 3.31
CA ARG A 85 2.82 -0.38 2.94
C ARG A 85 3.04 -1.41 4.04
N GLN A 86 1.97 -1.95 4.60
CA GLN A 86 2.08 -3.12 5.47
C GLN A 86 2.71 -4.27 4.70
N GLU A 87 3.49 -5.12 5.35
CA GLU A 87 4.11 -6.31 4.77
C GLU A 87 3.16 -7.06 3.85
N ALA A 88 3.65 -7.44 2.68
CA ALA A 88 2.92 -8.18 1.66
C ALA A 88 3.90 -8.84 0.68
N GLY A 89 3.40 -9.45 -0.38
CA GLY A 89 4.20 -9.90 -1.50
C GLY A 89 4.92 -8.75 -2.21
N LEU A 90 5.98 -9.08 -2.94
CA LEU A 90 6.77 -8.09 -3.68
C LEU A 90 5.93 -7.31 -4.69
N ASP A 91 5.03 -7.98 -5.38
CA ASP A 91 4.07 -7.38 -6.32
C ASP A 91 3.24 -6.27 -5.68
N SER A 92 2.66 -6.51 -4.51
CA SER A 92 1.88 -5.51 -3.76
C SER A 92 2.75 -4.36 -3.26
N VAL A 93 3.98 -4.64 -2.82
CA VAL A 93 4.93 -3.60 -2.38
C VAL A 93 5.31 -2.70 -3.56
N LEU A 94 5.60 -3.27 -4.73
CA LEU A 94 5.94 -2.50 -5.93
C LEU A 94 4.75 -1.70 -6.46
N GLN A 95 3.52 -2.23 -6.39
CA GLN A 95 2.30 -1.49 -6.74
C GLN A 95 2.09 -0.29 -5.80
N ALA A 96 2.33 -0.45 -4.51
CA ALA A 96 2.28 0.64 -3.54
C ALA A 96 3.39 1.67 -3.82
N ALA A 97 4.60 1.23 -4.12
CA ALA A 97 5.71 2.11 -4.52
C ALA A 97 5.39 2.92 -5.79
N GLY A 98 4.67 2.33 -6.74
CA GLY A 98 4.15 3.03 -7.92
C GLY A 98 3.11 4.12 -7.64
N ARG A 99 2.73 4.35 -6.38
CA ARG A 99 1.91 5.48 -5.90
C ARG A 99 2.75 6.53 -5.17
N CYS A 100 4.05 6.29 -5.05
CA CYS A 100 5.00 7.17 -4.38
C CYS A 100 5.79 7.95 -5.43
N ASN A 101 5.61 9.28 -5.49
CA ASN A 101 6.26 10.16 -6.47
C ASN A 101 6.13 9.65 -7.93
N ARG A 102 4.94 9.19 -8.28
CA ARG A 102 4.64 8.59 -9.58
C ARG A 102 4.95 9.53 -10.74
N GLU A 103 4.72 10.82 -10.54
CA GLU A 103 4.97 11.85 -11.54
C GLU A 103 6.43 12.34 -11.56
N GLY A 104 7.29 11.84 -10.67
CA GLY A 104 8.71 12.18 -10.61
C GLY A 104 9.01 13.62 -10.17
N LYS A 105 8.03 14.35 -9.62
CA LYS A 105 8.15 15.77 -9.30
C LYS A 105 9.02 16.07 -8.08
N ASN A 106 9.15 15.10 -7.15
CA ASN A 106 9.73 15.31 -5.82
C ASN A 106 11.14 14.69 -5.67
N GLY A 107 11.86 14.39 -6.76
CA GLY A 107 13.14 13.71 -6.69
C GLY A 107 13.03 12.30 -6.12
N LEU A 108 13.90 11.91 -5.18
CA LEU A 108 13.81 10.61 -4.49
C LEU A 108 12.70 10.65 -3.43
N SER A 109 11.75 9.75 -3.54
CA SER A 109 10.68 9.55 -2.56
C SER A 109 10.74 8.17 -1.95
N THR A 110 10.22 8.03 -0.73
CA THR A 110 10.42 6.80 0.06
C THR A 110 9.10 6.07 0.28
N THR A 111 9.10 4.80 -0.08
CA THR A 111 8.05 3.85 0.33
C THR A 111 8.55 3.03 1.51
N TYR A 112 7.83 3.11 2.62
CA TYR A 112 8.14 2.37 3.84
C TYR A 112 7.35 1.07 3.90
N VAL A 113 8.02 -0.06 4.05
CA VAL A 113 7.38 -1.34 4.36
C VAL A 113 7.43 -1.55 5.86
N PHE A 114 6.29 -1.86 6.48
CA PHE A 114 6.19 -2.00 7.94
C PHE A 114 5.37 -3.23 8.34
N SER A 115 5.68 -3.76 9.52
CA SER A 115 4.91 -4.81 10.19
C SER A 115 4.02 -4.21 11.27
N LEU A 116 2.84 -4.77 11.45
CA LEU A 116 2.01 -4.52 12.62
C LEU A 116 2.40 -5.47 13.76
N SER A 117 1.93 -5.17 14.98
CA SER A 117 2.12 -6.05 16.13
C SER A 117 1.52 -7.45 15.90
N LYS A 118 1.93 -8.44 16.71
CA LYS A 118 1.48 -9.84 16.58
C LYS A 118 -0.04 -10.03 16.60
N GLU A 119 -0.80 -9.11 17.18
CA GLU A 119 -2.27 -9.12 17.21
C GLU A 119 -2.90 -8.82 15.84
N HIS A 120 -2.13 -8.24 14.93
CA HIS A 120 -2.50 -7.87 13.57
C HIS A 120 -1.70 -8.67 12.54
N ASN A 121 -1.72 -9.99 12.70
CA ASN A 121 -0.99 -10.90 11.83
C ASN A 121 -1.44 -10.76 10.36
N LEU A 122 -0.50 -11.01 9.47
CA LEU A 122 -0.79 -11.12 8.04
C LEU A 122 -1.87 -12.19 7.81
N PRO A 123 -2.87 -11.94 6.96
CA PRO A 123 -3.83 -12.96 6.59
C PRO A 123 -3.13 -14.22 6.09
N LYS A 124 -3.56 -15.40 6.59
CA LYS A 124 -3.00 -16.70 6.20
C LYS A 124 -3.28 -16.99 4.72
N GLY A 125 -2.60 -17.97 4.18
CA GLY A 125 -2.79 -18.41 2.78
C GLY A 125 -1.90 -17.64 1.81
N GLU A 126 -2.46 -17.19 0.70
CA GLU A 126 -1.70 -16.62 -0.42
C GLU A 126 -0.90 -15.37 -0.04
N MET A 127 -1.47 -14.50 0.76
CA MET A 127 -0.78 -13.28 1.20
C MET A 127 0.43 -13.58 2.08
N GLN A 128 0.31 -14.56 2.99
CA GLN A 128 1.42 -15.00 3.81
C GLN A 128 2.50 -15.69 2.97
N ALA A 129 2.10 -16.54 2.01
CA ALA A 129 3.03 -17.18 1.09
C ALA A 129 3.80 -16.16 0.24
N ALA A 130 3.11 -15.15 -0.29
CA ALA A 130 3.71 -14.07 -1.05
C ALA A 130 4.69 -13.22 -0.21
N ASN A 131 4.33 -12.90 1.03
CA ASN A 131 5.23 -12.20 1.95
C ASN A 131 6.47 -13.04 2.28
N ASN A 132 6.32 -14.33 2.53
CA ASN A 132 7.43 -15.24 2.79
C ASN A 132 8.36 -15.36 1.57
N ALA A 133 7.80 -15.41 0.35
CA ALA A 133 8.58 -15.40 -0.88
C ALA A 133 9.38 -14.09 -1.03
N ARG A 134 8.79 -12.93 -0.70
CA ARG A 134 9.52 -11.66 -0.66
C ARG A 134 10.64 -11.65 0.38
N LEU A 135 10.37 -12.10 1.60
CA LEU A 135 11.37 -12.15 2.67
C LEU A 135 12.56 -13.05 2.33
N SER A 136 12.32 -14.14 1.59
CA SER A 136 13.39 -15.06 1.18
C SER A 136 14.34 -14.49 0.11
N LEU A 137 13.99 -13.37 -0.52
CA LEU A 137 14.91 -12.66 -1.41
C LEU A 137 16.09 -12.01 -0.67
N GLY A 138 15.95 -11.77 0.63
CA GLY A 138 16.96 -11.11 1.45
C GLY A 138 16.85 -9.58 1.45
N THR A 139 17.88 -8.93 1.99
CA THR A 139 17.98 -7.47 2.14
C THR A 139 19.08 -6.89 1.24
N GLY A 140 19.01 -5.60 0.96
CA GLY A 140 20.03 -4.89 0.19
C GLY A 140 20.00 -5.16 -1.31
N ILE A 141 18.89 -5.69 -1.84
CA ILE A 141 18.71 -5.97 -3.26
C ILE A 141 17.80 -4.93 -3.91
N ASP A 142 17.96 -4.72 -5.19
CA ASP A 142 17.05 -3.90 -5.98
C ASP A 142 15.78 -4.70 -6.31
N TRP A 143 14.69 -4.40 -5.63
CA TRP A 143 13.39 -5.06 -5.84
C TRP A 143 12.75 -4.75 -7.21
N PHE A 144 13.21 -3.72 -7.91
CA PHE A 144 12.74 -3.40 -9.26
C PHE A 144 13.51 -4.17 -10.34
N ALA A 145 14.60 -4.85 -10.00
CA ALA A 145 15.40 -5.59 -10.97
C ALA A 145 14.61 -6.80 -11.53
N PRO A 146 14.57 -7.00 -12.86
CA PRO A 146 13.80 -8.08 -13.49
C PRO A 146 14.16 -9.49 -13.01
N ASN A 147 15.43 -9.74 -12.71
CA ASN A 147 15.91 -11.02 -12.18
C ASN A 147 15.39 -11.29 -10.77
N VAL A 148 15.26 -10.25 -9.93
CA VAL A 148 14.69 -10.36 -8.58
C VAL A 148 13.20 -10.66 -8.66
N MET A 149 12.46 -9.97 -9.53
CA MET A 149 11.06 -10.26 -9.78
C MET A 149 10.84 -11.69 -10.30
N THR A 150 11.68 -12.14 -11.23
CA THR A 150 11.63 -13.52 -11.73
C THR A 150 11.87 -14.53 -10.60
N SER A 151 12.83 -14.27 -9.74
CA SER A 151 13.15 -15.14 -8.59
C SER A 151 11.98 -15.17 -7.59
N TYR A 152 11.36 -14.03 -7.32
CA TYR A 152 10.18 -13.94 -6.47
C TYR A 152 9.04 -14.80 -7.00
N PHE A 153 8.66 -14.63 -8.27
CA PHE A 153 7.56 -15.40 -8.86
C PHE A 153 7.87 -16.89 -8.97
N LYS A 154 9.10 -17.27 -9.27
CA LYS A 154 9.51 -18.68 -9.21
C LYS A 154 9.28 -19.27 -7.82
N GLN A 155 9.71 -18.58 -6.75
CA GLN A 155 9.51 -19.06 -5.39
C GLN A 155 8.02 -19.12 -4.99
N LEU A 156 7.24 -18.11 -5.41
CA LEU A 156 5.82 -18.05 -5.12
C LEU A 156 5.05 -19.19 -5.81
N TYR A 157 5.38 -19.48 -7.05
CA TYR A 157 4.66 -20.46 -7.86
C TYR A 157 5.17 -21.89 -7.71
N CYS A 158 6.47 -22.12 -7.49
CA CYS A 158 6.99 -23.47 -7.20
C CYS A 158 6.45 -24.07 -5.89
N ARG A 159 5.93 -23.24 -4.98
CA ARG A 159 5.25 -23.72 -3.76
C ARG A 159 3.79 -24.12 -3.99
N LYS A 160 3.21 -23.78 -5.13
CA LYS A 160 1.88 -24.20 -5.55
C LYS A 160 2.06 -25.42 -6.45
N GLU A 161 2.13 -26.62 -5.89
CA GLU A 161 2.31 -27.88 -6.64
C GLU A 161 1.17 -28.20 -7.60
N CYS A 162 0.09 -27.41 -7.64
CA CYS A 162 -1.05 -27.66 -8.52
C CYS A 162 -1.65 -26.35 -9.02
N PHE A 163 -1.28 -25.92 -10.23
CA PHE A 163 -1.99 -24.87 -10.94
C PHE A 163 -3.31 -25.33 -11.58
N ASP A 164 -3.53 -26.65 -11.75
CA ASP A 164 -4.64 -27.22 -12.51
C ASP A 164 -5.30 -28.45 -11.85
N VAL A 165 -5.52 -28.44 -10.54
CA VAL A 165 -6.46 -29.40 -9.94
C VAL A 165 -7.83 -28.74 -9.87
N LYS A 166 -8.65 -29.11 -10.88
CA LYS A 166 -10.10 -28.89 -10.84
C LYS A 166 -10.74 -29.84 -9.86
#